data_a9f7e507644e157826819ccd76c5fdaf
#
_entry.id   a9f7e507644e157826819ccd76c5fdaf
#
_cell.length_a   1.000
_cell.length_b   1.000
_cell.length_c   1.000
_cell.angle_alpha   90.00
_cell.angle_beta   90.00
_cell.angle_gamma   90.00
#
_symmetry.space_group_name_H-M   'P 1'
#
loop_
_entity.id
_entity.type
_entity.pdbx_description
1 polymer ?
#
loop_
_entity_poly.entity_id
_entity_poly.type
_entity_poly.pdbx_seq_one_letter_code
_entity_poly.pdbx_strand_id
1 'polypeptide(L)'
;MPDAAENSSNGTVQPTRPDWRAEYAYTAGVQAFIYGFPYIFYGQLRHAWVTIERDTEVVPYAAVNHFWHAGRLLDASYRDGGSPSTDTIYSLAWLDLRDGPVILSHPDMGERYFTFQLAGFASDNFDYVGQRTTGTAAGDFAIVGPGWEGDLPDGARRVEIAPTPWVLVLGRTFVNGAADLPAAREMQHQYRLTPLSLWGVEGATVPDRRDVYVPAPASDPLGPWKTLNAMLAENPPPAHHAVVLEQLRGIGIGPGLDVEVQPDAVKEALARAAAAGMALVHQQFASGEWATLVNGWRYPPPEIGRFRDRFLERAADQCLAGIAANDPAESVYLLNFQDADGTPFAPQGRYEVHFGADELPPVDAFWSLAAYTAADLNLIPNPADRYSVGDHSEHLTRNDDGGLTLYLQPEAPGGAEDGNWLPTSANQPWFVILRMYRPGPTVLAGTWQCPGINRVA
;
A
#
# COMPACT_ATOMS: atom_id res chain seq x y z
N MET A 1 -61.15 58.57 -25.72
CA MET A 1 -59.84 57.89 -26.07
C MET A 1 -59.11 57.63 -24.80
N PRO A 2 -59.08 56.42 -24.25
CA PRO A 2 -58.22 56.11 -23.11
C PRO A 2 -56.97 55.35 -23.59
N ASP A 3 -55.85 55.80 -23.06
CA ASP A 3 -54.57 55.24 -23.20
C ASP A 3 -54.47 53.83 -22.57
N ALA A 4 -53.92 52.85 -23.35
CA ALA A 4 -53.58 51.59 -22.87
C ALA A 4 -52.14 51.66 -22.31
N ALA A 5 -52.03 51.56 -21.00
CA ALA A 5 -50.74 51.36 -20.36
C ALA A 5 -50.33 49.88 -20.44
N GLU A 6 -49.38 49.56 -21.27
CA GLU A 6 -48.68 48.24 -21.29
C GLU A 6 -47.83 48.04 -19.99
N ASN A 7 -48.31 47.15 -19.19
CA ASN A 7 -47.58 46.70 -17.97
C ASN A 7 -46.54 45.61 -18.36
N SER A 8 -45.37 46.02 -18.78
CA SER A 8 -44.26 45.14 -18.97
C SER A 8 -43.66 44.77 -17.61
N SER A 9 -44.11 43.67 -17.02
CA SER A 9 -43.44 43.04 -15.88
C SER A 9 -42.11 42.43 -16.31
N ASN A 10 -41.03 43.19 -16.18
CA ASN A 10 -39.68 42.69 -16.21
C ASN A 10 -39.48 41.76 -15.00
N GLY A 11 -39.74 40.48 -15.20
CA GLY A 11 -39.34 39.42 -14.27
C GLY A 11 -37.84 39.31 -14.26
N THR A 12 -37.17 40.08 -13.41
CA THR A 12 -35.80 39.82 -13.03
C THR A 12 -35.77 38.48 -12.32
N VAL A 13 -35.35 37.43 -13.05
CA VAL A 13 -34.96 36.15 -12.45
C VAL A 13 -33.78 36.46 -11.53
N GLN A 14 -34.05 36.60 -10.24
CA GLN A 14 -32.98 36.66 -9.25
C GLN A 14 -32.21 35.35 -9.36
N PRO A 15 -30.89 35.36 -9.50
CA PRO A 15 -30.11 34.14 -9.43
C PRO A 15 -30.40 33.50 -8.08
N THR A 16 -30.91 32.25 -8.11
CA THR A 16 -31.12 31.46 -6.91
C THR A 16 -29.78 31.40 -6.18
N ARG A 17 -29.73 32.00 -4.99
CA ARG A 17 -28.51 31.89 -4.15
C ARG A 17 -28.25 30.39 -3.93
N PRO A 18 -27.01 29.91 -4.16
CA PRO A 18 -26.68 28.56 -3.84
C PRO A 18 -27.06 28.25 -2.39
N ASP A 19 -27.59 27.05 -2.13
CA ASP A 19 -27.85 26.64 -0.76
C ASP A 19 -26.47 26.55 -0.03
N TRP A 20 -26.24 27.46 0.91
CA TRP A 20 -24.99 27.56 1.62
C TRP A 20 -24.63 26.25 2.35
N ARG A 21 -25.62 25.43 2.72
CA ARG A 21 -25.42 24.14 3.35
C ARG A 21 -24.82 23.14 2.36
N ALA A 22 -25.31 23.13 1.13
CA ALA A 22 -24.76 22.30 0.05
C ALA A 22 -23.35 22.72 -0.33
N GLU A 23 -23.09 24.04 -0.42
CA GLU A 23 -21.74 24.54 -0.71
C GLU A 23 -20.76 24.20 0.42
N TYR A 24 -21.19 24.37 1.68
CA TYR A 24 -20.38 23.97 2.83
C TYR A 24 -20.12 22.45 2.84
N ALA A 25 -21.15 21.65 2.60
CA ALA A 25 -21.05 20.20 2.54
C ALA A 25 -20.10 19.71 1.43
N TYR A 26 -20.15 20.35 0.26
CA TYR A 26 -19.21 20.05 -0.82
C TYR A 26 -17.77 20.35 -0.41
N THR A 27 -17.50 21.57 0.08
CA THR A 27 -16.13 22.00 0.42
C THR A 27 -15.55 21.21 1.58
N ALA A 28 -16.30 21.03 2.68
CA ALA A 28 -15.89 20.23 3.81
C ALA A 28 -15.83 18.74 3.47
N GLY A 29 -16.73 18.26 2.61
CA GLY A 29 -16.78 16.88 2.14
C GLY A 29 -15.53 16.47 1.35
N VAL A 30 -14.99 17.34 0.49
CA VAL A 30 -13.73 17.06 -0.22
C VAL A 30 -12.59 16.80 0.79
N GLN A 31 -12.46 17.64 1.82
CA GLN A 31 -11.47 17.47 2.88
C GLN A 31 -11.75 16.22 3.72
N ALA A 32 -13.02 15.95 4.02
CA ALA A 32 -13.44 14.75 4.74
C ALA A 32 -13.09 13.47 3.98
N PHE A 33 -13.22 13.46 2.65
CA PHE A 33 -12.85 12.33 1.81
C PHE A 33 -11.35 12.07 1.85
N ILE A 34 -10.53 13.10 1.67
CA ILE A 34 -9.07 13.00 1.72
C ILE A 34 -8.62 12.49 3.11
N TYR A 35 -9.13 13.10 4.18
CA TYR A 35 -8.89 12.67 5.56
C TYR A 35 -9.27 11.22 5.80
N GLY A 36 -10.47 10.82 5.36
CA GLY A 36 -11.10 9.54 5.61
C GLY A 36 -10.74 8.44 4.60
N PHE A 37 -10.00 8.75 3.52
CA PHE A 37 -9.71 7.79 2.46
C PHE A 37 -9.11 6.47 2.96
N PRO A 38 -8.12 6.44 3.87
CA PRO A 38 -7.61 5.18 4.43
C PRO A 38 -8.69 4.36 5.13
N TYR A 39 -9.58 4.99 5.86
CA TYR A 39 -10.68 4.32 6.56
C TYR A 39 -11.68 3.69 5.58
N ILE A 40 -12.01 4.41 4.49
CA ILE A 40 -12.88 3.92 3.42
C ILE A 40 -12.22 2.73 2.72
N PHE A 41 -10.97 2.89 2.32
CA PHE A 41 -10.19 1.89 1.60
C PHE A 41 -10.00 0.62 2.44
N TYR A 42 -9.56 0.73 3.70
CA TYR A 42 -9.38 -0.43 4.58
C TYR A 42 -10.68 -1.09 4.99
N GLY A 43 -11.77 -0.34 5.12
CA GLY A 43 -13.10 -0.92 5.34
C GLY A 43 -13.52 -1.83 4.19
N GLN A 44 -13.30 -1.39 2.94
CA GLN A 44 -13.57 -2.17 1.73
C GLN A 44 -12.61 -3.36 1.60
N LEU A 45 -11.32 -3.13 1.82
CA LEU A 45 -10.28 -4.16 1.71
C LEU A 45 -10.48 -5.27 2.75
N ARG A 46 -10.77 -4.90 4.02
CA ARG A 46 -11.05 -5.87 5.09
C ARG A 46 -12.27 -6.71 4.75
N HIS A 47 -13.35 -6.10 4.28
CA HIS A 47 -14.52 -6.83 3.83
C HIS A 47 -14.16 -7.81 2.72
N ALA A 48 -13.46 -7.35 1.67
CA ALA A 48 -13.09 -8.19 0.55
C ALA A 48 -12.22 -9.39 0.97
N TRP A 49 -11.22 -9.18 1.82
CA TRP A 49 -10.27 -10.23 2.22
C TRP A 49 -10.82 -11.21 3.27
N VAL A 50 -11.83 -10.79 4.04
CA VAL A 50 -12.42 -11.65 5.06
C VAL A 50 -13.62 -12.44 4.54
N THR A 51 -14.41 -11.88 3.61
CA THR A 51 -15.72 -12.43 3.24
C THR A 51 -15.84 -12.89 1.78
N ILE A 52 -14.98 -12.42 0.86
CA ILE A 52 -15.10 -12.72 -0.57
C ILE A 52 -13.99 -13.67 -1.00
N GLU A 53 -14.34 -14.92 -1.21
CA GLU A 53 -13.42 -15.92 -1.73
C GLU A 53 -13.19 -15.70 -3.23
N ARG A 54 -11.90 -15.69 -3.60
CA ARG A 54 -11.42 -15.58 -4.99
C ARG A 54 -10.28 -16.58 -5.19
N ASP A 55 -9.36 -16.34 -6.13
CA ASP A 55 -8.15 -17.15 -6.26
C ASP A 55 -7.26 -17.00 -5.01
N THR A 56 -7.41 -17.94 -4.07
CA THR A 56 -6.76 -17.89 -2.75
C THR A 56 -5.26 -18.20 -2.79
N GLU A 57 -4.70 -18.56 -3.94
CA GLU A 57 -3.25 -18.68 -4.07
C GLU A 57 -2.55 -17.32 -4.14
N VAL A 58 -3.26 -16.29 -4.62
CA VAL A 58 -2.68 -14.97 -4.88
C VAL A 58 -3.48 -13.80 -4.30
N VAL A 59 -4.75 -14.03 -3.92
CA VAL A 59 -5.63 -13.03 -3.34
C VAL A 59 -6.01 -13.41 -1.90
N PRO A 60 -5.86 -12.51 -0.93
CA PRO A 60 -6.16 -12.81 0.46
C PRO A 60 -7.62 -13.24 0.70
N TYR A 61 -7.78 -14.32 1.44
CA TYR A 61 -9.05 -14.79 1.98
C TYR A 61 -8.79 -15.52 3.29
N ALA A 62 -8.98 -14.84 4.41
CA ALA A 62 -8.81 -15.42 5.74
C ALA A 62 -9.80 -14.82 6.73
N ALA A 63 -10.19 -15.62 7.73
CA ALA A 63 -10.95 -15.12 8.87
C ALA A 63 -10.14 -14.12 9.70
N VAL A 64 -10.83 -13.33 10.51
CA VAL A 64 -10.18 -12.39 11.46
C VAL A 64 -9.24 -13.15 12.38
N ASN A 65 -8.07 -12.58 12.66
CA ASN A 65 -7.00 -13.17 13.47
C ASN A 65 -6.41 -14.47 12.87
N HIS A 66 -6.52 -14.65 11.56
CA HIS A 66 -5.88 -15.74 10.84
C HIS A 66 -4.99 -15.19 9.73
N PHE A 67 -3.86 -15.84 9.48
CA PHE A 67 -3.08 -15.57 8.30
C PHE A 67 -3.70 -16.20 7.05
N TRP A 68 -3.72 -15.43 5.99
CA TRP A 68 -3.67 -15.96 4.64
C TRP A 68 -2.22 -16.00 4.18
N HIS A 69 -1.83 -17.04 3.45
CA HIS A 69 -0.50 -17.20 2.89
C HIS A 69 -0.58 -17.36 1.37
N ALA A 70 0.21 -16.55 0.64
CA ALA A 70 0.34 -16.71 -0.80
C ALA A 70 0.90 -18.09 -1.15
N GLY A 71 0.24 -18.78 -2.06
CA GLY A 71 0.64 -20.13 -2.50
C GLY A 71 1.81 -20.13 -3.47
N ARG A 72 2.05 -19.00 -4.18
CA ARG A 72 3.10 -18.84 -5.19
C ARG A 72 3.62 -17.40 -5.26
N LEU A 73 4.73 -17.21 -5.94
CA LEU A 73 5.17 -15.87 -6.35
C LEU A 73 4.18 -15.27 -7.34
N LEU A 74 4.05 -13.96 -7.33
CA LEU A 74 3.19 -13.25 -8.25
C LEU A 74 3.87 -13.15 -9.63
N ASP A 75 3.08 -13.31 -10.67
CA ASP A 75 3.47 -13.28 -12.08
C ASP A 75 2.55 -12.36 -12.88
N ALA A 76 2.73 -12.33 -14.20
CA ALA A 76 1.93 -11.48 -15.08
C ALA A 76 0.44 -11.88 -15.18
N SER A 77 -0.02 -12.95 -14.57
CA SER A 77 -1.45 -13.30 -14.48
C SER A 77 -2.17 -12.58 -13.33
N TYR A 78 -1.42 -12.06 -12.35
CA TYR A 78 -1.98 -11.34 -11.20
C TYR A 78 -2.57 -9.99 -11.62
N ARG A 79 -3.79 -9.67 -11.12
CA ARG A 79 -4.54 -8.46 -11.46
C ARG A 79 -5.21 -7.76 -10.28
N ASP A 80 -4.89 -8.16 -9.05
CA ASP A 80 -5.58 -7.67 -7.85
C ASP A 80 -4.79 -6.62 -7.06
N GLY A 81 -3.95 -5.86 -7.71
CA GLY A 81 -3.18 -4.78 -7.11
C GLY A 81 -1.96 -4.42 -7.92
N GLY A 82 -1.56 -3.15 -7.88
CA GLY A 82 -0.49 -2.63 -8.72
C GLY A 82 0.91 -2.95 -8.20
N SER A 83 1.82 -3.16 -9.13
CA SER A 83 3.27 -3.27 -8.92
C SER A 83 3.69 -4.28 -7.83
N PRO A 84 3.23 -5.55 -7.87
CA PRO A 84 3.56 -6.53 -6.85
C PRO A 84 5.07 -6.86 -6.84
N SER A 85 5.61 -7.28 -5.68
CA SER A 85 6.94 -7.86 -5.60
C SER A 85 6.94 -9.29 -6.12
N THR A 86 7.99 -9.67 -6.81
CA THR A 86 8.24 -11.02 -7.33
C THR A 86 9.29 -11.79 -6.55
N ASP A 87 9.84 -11.16 -5.50
CA ASP A 87 10.95 -11.70 -4.71
C ASP A 87 10.51 -12.17 -3.32
N THR A 88 9.24 -11.92 -2.97
CA THR A 88 8.69 -12.30 -1.66
C THR A 88 7.32 -12.94 -1.80
N ILE A 89 7.02 -13.90 -0.93
CA ILE A 89 5.66 -14.40 -0.72
C ILE A 89 5.01 -13.71 0.47
N TYR A 90 3.70 -13.49 0.35
CA TYR A 90 2.95 -12.69 1.33
C TYR A 90 2.26 -13.54 2.38
N SER A 91 2.19 -13.02 3.61
CA SER A 91 1.38 -13.53 4.71
C SER A 91 0.56 -12.37 5.27
N LEU A 92 -0.75 -12.36 5.06
CA LEU A 92 -1.60 -11.21 5.34
C LEU A 92 -2.68 -11.56 6.36
N ALA A 93 -3.00 -10.63 7.26
CA ALA A 93 -4.05 -10.82 8.24
C ALA A 93 -4.70 -9.50 8.65
N TRP A 94 -5.99 -9.57 8.97
CA TRP A 94 -6.69 -8.54 9.73
C TRP A 94 -6.83 -8.98 11.19
N LEU A 95 -6.29 -8.18 12.11
CA LEU A 95 -6.43 -8.42 13.55
C LEU A 95 -7.51 -7.54 14.14
N ASP A 96 -8.31 -8.13 15.01
CA ASP A 96 -9.24 -7.45 15.91
C ASP A 96 -8.73 -7.55 17.34
N LEU A 97 -8.30 -6.44 17.90
CA LEU A 97 -7.69 -6.33 19.23
C LEU A 97 -8.68 -5.87 20.32
N ARG A 98 -9.98 -5.78 19.99
CA ARG A 98 -11.01 -5.32 20.95
C ARG A 98 -11.20 -6.29 22.12
N ASP A 99 -11.02 -7.58 21.88
CA ASP A 99 -11.14 -8.63 22.90
C ASP A 99 -9.81 -8.94 23.60
N GLY A 100 -8.75 -8.22 23.27
CA GLY A 100 -7.40 -8.36 23.83
C GLY A 100 -6.31 -8.53 22.79
N PRO A 101 -5.05 -8.66 23.23
CA PRO A 101 -3.91 -8.82 22.34
C PRO A 101 -3.97 -10.08 21.48
N VAL A 102 -3.29 -10.02 20.33
CA VAL A 102 -2.99 -11.18 19.48
C VAL A 102 -1.49 -11.38 19.48
N ILE A 103 -1.04 -12.60 19.75
CA ILE A 103 0.38 -12.97 19.73
C ILE A 103 0.72 -13.49 18.32
N LEU A 104 1.66 -12.81 17.67
CA LEU A 104 2.27 -13.22 16.41
C LEU A 104 3.50 -14.05 16.74
N SER A 105 3.55 -15.30 16.28
CA SER A 105 4.69 -16.21 16.45
C SER A 105 5.31 -16.54 15.11
N HIS A 106 6.65 -16.60 15.05
CA HIS A 106 7.39 -17.09 13.91
C HIS A 106 8.52 -18.07 14.35
N PRO A 107 8.91 -19.02 13.48
CA PRO A 107 10.04 -19.92 13.74
C PRO A 107 11.37 -19.18 13.65
N ASP A 108 12.47 -19.88 13.91
CA ASP A 108 13.81 -19.40 13.55
C ASP A 108 13.90 -19.27 12.01
N MET A 109 14.16 -18.07 11.54
CA MET A 109 14.24 -17.73 10.12
C MET A 109 15.66 -17.85 9.54
N GLY A 110 16.66 -18.13 10.38
CA GLY A 110 18.07 -18.19 9.97
C GLY A 110 18.52 -16.87 9.36
N GLU A 111 19.04 -16.92 8.14
CA GLU A 111 19.48 -15.73 7.40
C GLU A 111 18.40 -15.17 6.46
N ARG A 112 17.24 -15.84 6.34
CA ARG A 112 16.17 -15.43 5.42
C ARG A 112 15.57 -14.09 5.83
N TYR A 113 15.52 -13.14 4.90
CA TYR A 113 14.77 -11.89 5.11
C TYR A 113 13.28 -12.19 5.27
N PHE A 114 12.72 -11.60 6.30
CA PHE A 114 11.28 -11.56 6.52
C PHE A 114 10.90 -10.29 7.29
N THR A 115 9.67 -9.88 7.15
CA THR A 115 9.09 -8.78 7.91
C THR A 115 7.59 -8.93 8.01
N PHE A 116 7.02 -8.57 9.15
CA PHE A 116 5.59 -8.31 9.36
C PHE A 116 5.44 -6.82 9.64
N GLN A 117 4.96 -6.09 8.65
CA GLN A 117 4.61 -4.69 8.75
C GLN A 117 3.27 -4.58 9.47
N LEU A 118 3.18 -3.77 10.52
CA LEU A 118 1.99 -3.57 11.34
C LEU A 118 1.44 -2.17 11.07
N ALA A 119 0.28 -2.10 10.42
CA ALA A 119 -0.37 -0.84 10.07
C ALA A 119 -1.67 -0.65 10.84
N GLY A 120 -1.87 0.53 11.41
CA GLY A 120 -3.14 0.94 12.00
C GLY A 120 -4.20 1.23 10.94
N PHE A 121 -5.45 1.36 11.34
CA PHE A 121 -6.57 1.51 10.39
C PHE A 121 -6.57 2.86 9.63
N ALA A 122 -5.76 3.82 10.04
CA ALA A 122 -5.47 5.04 9.29
C ALA A 122 -4.33 4.88 8.26
N SER A 123 -3.88 3.66 7.99
CA SER A 123 -2.81 3.22 7.09
C SER A 123 -1.36 3.55 7.51
N ASP A 124 -1.14 4.30 8.58
CA ASP A 124 0.22 4.51 9.09
C ASP A 124 0.77 3.25 9.77
N ASN A 125 2.02 2.92 9.47
CA ASN A 125 2.75 1.87 10.17
C ASN A 125 3.05 2.32 11.60
N PHE A 126 2.89 1.42 12.55
CA PHE A 126 3.26 1.73 13.93
C PHE A 126 4.46 0.89 14.40
N ASP A 127 4.60 -0.35 13.92
CA ASP A 127 5.76 -1.19 14.24
C ASP A 127 5.99 -2.28 13.17
N TYR A 128 7.08 -3.02 13.35
CA TYR A 128 7.48 -4.17 12.54
C TYR A 128 7.96 -5.32 13.42
N VAL A 129 7.66 -6.55 13.01
CA VAL A 129 8.31 -7.77 13.51
C VAL A 129 9.08 -8.39 12.36
N GLY A 130 10.39 -8.54 12.47
CA GLY A 130 11.19 -9.08 11.36
C GLY A 130 12.69 -8.90 11.56
N GLN A 131 13.43 -9.29 10.54
CA GLN A 131 14.89 -9.33 10.59
C GLN A 131 15.52 -8.02 11.07
N ARG A 132 14.97 -6.87 10.68
CA ARG A 132 15.49 -5.54 11.07
C ARG A 132 15.20 -5.20 12.53
N THR A 133 14.00 -5.46 13.02
CA THR A 133 13.52 -4.93 14.31
C THR A 133 13.65 -5.92 15.47
N THR A 134 13.40 -7.19 15.20
CA THR A 134 13.31 -8.23 16.23
C THR A 134 14.36 -9.35 16.08
N GLY A 135 15.10 -9.35 14.97
CA GLY A 135 16.03 -10.40 14.61
C GLY A 135 15.34 -11.59 13.95
N THR A 136 16.09 -12.69 13.76
CA THR A 136 15.62 -13.87 13.02
C THR A 136 15.37 -15.10 13.90
N ALA A 137 15.79 -15.10 15.16
CA ALA A 137 15.51 -16.19 16.09
C ALA A 137 13.99 -16.33 16.32
N ALA A 138 13.52 -17.55 16.53
CA ALA A 138 12.11 -17.80 16.85
C ALA A 138 11.59 -16.89 17.97
N GLY A 139 10.38 -16.40 17.85
CA GLY A 139 9.84 -15.45 18.82
C GLY A 139 8.33 -15.29 18.77
N ASP A 140 7.84 -14.77 19.89
CA ASP A 140 6.43 -14.47 20.14
C ASP A 140 6.27 -12.97 20.42
N PHE A 141 5.38 -12.30 19.67
CA PHE A 141 5.22 -10.84 19.69
C PHE A 141 3.77 -10.47 19.94
N ALA A 142 3.50 -9.82 21.07
CA ALA A 142 2.17 -9.41 21.44
C ALA A 142 1.81 -8.08 20.75
N ILE A 143 0.82 -8.11 19.87
CA ILE A 143 0.21 -6.93 19.25
C ILE A 143 -0.95 -6.51 20.13
N VAL A 144 -0.83 -5.32 20.73
CA VAL A 144 -1.69 -4.83 21.80
C VAL A 144 -2.50 -3.64 21.30
N GLY A 145 -3.81 -3.68 21.50
CA GLY A 145 -4.74 -2.59 21.14
C GLY A 145 -4.67 -1.39 22.08
N PRO A 146 -5.28 -0.25 21.69
CA PRO A 146 -5.31 0.94 22.52
C PRO A 146 -5.98 0.69 23.88
N GLY A 147 -5.38 1.19 24.96
CA GLY A 147 -5.96 1.14 26.30
C GLY A 147 -5.93 -0.22 27.00
N TRP A 148 -5.27 -1.22 26.42
CA TRP A 148 -5.09 -2.50 27.11
C TRP A 148 -3.97 -2.41 28.17
N GLU A 149 -4.25 -2.84 29.43
CA GLU A 149 -3.35 -2.70 30.58
C GLU A 149 -3.03 -4.06 31.26
N GLY A 150 -3.33 -5.18 30.61
CA GLY A 150 -3.08 -6.51 31.19
C GLY A 150 -1.62 -6.93 31.16
N ASP A 151 -1.34 -8.08 31.77
CA ASP A 151 -0.03 -8.73 31.77
C ASP A 151 0.12 -9.65 30.55
N LEU A 152 1.32 -9.69 29.99
CA LEU A 152 1.68 -10.62 28.93
C LEU A 152 2.31 -11.89 29.51
N PRO A 153 2.16 -13.05 28.85
CA PRO A 153 2.81 -14.28 29.26
C PRO A 153 4.33 -14.18 29.14
N ASP A 154 5.03 -14.95 29.97
CA ASP A 154 6.49 -15.05 29.91
C ASP A 154 6.95 -15.42 28.49
N GLY A 155 7.98 -14.71 28.00
CA GLY A 155 8.57 -14.91 26.68
C GLY A 155 7.89 -14.13 25.54
N ALA A 156 6.65 -13.67 25.68
CA ALA A 156 6.03 -12.80 24.71
C ALA A 156 6.58 -11.37 24.81
N ARG A 157 7.13 -10.84 23.73
CA ARG A 157 7.64 -9.47 23.62
C ARG A 157 6.53 -8.55 23.12
N ARG A 158 6.31 -7.43 23.78
CA ARG A 158 5.35 -6.43 23.32
C ARG A 158 5.97 -5.60 22.19
N VAL A 159 5.21 -5.41 21.10
CA VAL A 159 5.50 -4.39 20.08
C VAL A 159 4.91 -3.04 20.53
N GLU A 160 5.13 -1.99 19.76
CA GLU A 160 4.47 -0.69 19.99
C GLU A 160 2.94 -0.88 20.06
N ILE A 161 2.27 -0.05 20.89
CA ILE A 161 0.81 -0.12 21.01
C ILE A 161 0.17 0.26 19.68
N ALA A 162 -0.73 -0.59 19.20
CA ALA A 162 -1.50 -0.28 17.99
C ALA A 162 -2.34 1.00 18.19
N PRO A 163 -2.33 1.92 17.21
CA PRO A 163 -3.09 3.16 17.31
C PRO A 163 -4.60 2.96 17.20
N THR A 164 -5.03 1.81 16.69
CA THR A 164 -6.42 1.46 16.42
C THR A 164 -6.71 0.02 16.86
N PRO A 165 -7.97 -0.32 17.22
CA PRO A 165 -8.37 -1.69 17.55
C PRO A 165 -8.20 -2.69 16.40
N TRP A 166 -8.37 -2.25 15.16
CA TRP A 166 -8.11 -3.07 13.99
C TRP A 166 -6.72 -2.78 13.42
N VAL A 167 -6.00 -3.83 13.07
CA VAL A 167 -4.64 -3.79 12.56
C VAL A 167 -4.53 -4.64 11.30
N LEU A 168 -3.86 -4.11 10.29
CA LEU A 168 -3.43 -4.87 9.12
C LEU A 168 -2.00 -5.37 9.35
N VAL A 169 -1.79 -6.67 9.18
CA VAL A 169 -0.47 -7.32 9.16
C VAL A 169 -0.11 -7.66 7.72
N LEU A 170 1.00 -7.11 7.24
CA LEU A 170 1.58 -7.38 5.92
C LEU A 170 2.91 -8.11 6.10
N GLY A 171 2.87 -9.44 6.05
CA GLY A 171 4.06 -10.30 6.09
C GLY A 171 4.69 -10.45 4.70
N ARG A 172 6.02 -10.37 4.63
CA ARG A 172 6.83 -10.67 3.45
C ARG A 172 7.93 -11.65 3.85
N THR A 173 8.06 -12.74 3.10
CA THR A 173 9.12 -13.73 3.27
C THR A 173 9.89 -13.86 1.97
N PHE A 174 11.18 -13.64 1.99
CA PHE A 174 12.05 -13.68 0.81
C PHE A 174 12.09 -15.09 0.22
N VAL A 175 12.11 -15.14 -1.12
CA VAL A 175 12.23 -16.36 -1.92
C VAL A 175 13.38 -16.18 -2.89
N ASN A 176 14.40 -16.99 -2.76
CA ASN A 176 15.57 -16.98 -3.63
C ASN A 176 15.34 -17.85 -4.87
N GLY A 177 14.53 -17.33 -5.81
CA GLY A 177 14.16 -18.04 -7.03
C GLY A 177 13.15 -19.17 -6.81
N ALA A 178 12.66 -19.77 -7.89
CA ALA A 178 11.59 -20.77 -7.86
C ALA A 178 11.92 -22.03 -7.05
N ALA A 179 13.19 -22.43 -7.02
CA ALA A 179 13.64 -23.64 -6.29
C ALA A 179 13.53 -23.47 -4.75
N ASP A 180 13.60 -22.25 -4.25
CA ASP A 180 13.50 -21.95 -2.81
C ASP A 180 12.05 -21.78 -2.31
N LEU A 181 11.07 -21.64 -3.21
CA LEU A 181 9.66 -21.44 -2.85
C LEU A 181 9.12 -22.49 -1.86
N PRO A 182 9.39 -23.80 -1.99
CA PRO A 182 8.91 -24.78 -1.03
C PRO A 182 9.45 -24.55 0.38
N ALA A 183 10.73 -24.18 0.54
CA ALA A 183 11.33 -23.89 1.84
C ALA A 183 10.75 -22.60 2.48
N ALA A 184 10.51 -21.56 1.69
CA ALA A 184 9.88 -20.34 2.16
C ALA A 184 8.42 -20.60 2.62
N ARG A 185 7.65 -21.43 1.90
CA ARG A 185 6.29 -21.83 2.28
C ARG A 185 6.27 -22.65 3.57
N GLU A 186 7.23 -23.54 3.77
CA GLU A 186 7.34 -24.31 5.02
C GLU A 186 7.53 -23.38 6.23
N MET A 187 8.29 -22.30 6.08
CA MET A 187 8.40 -21.26 7.12
C MET A 187 7.10 -20.50 7.32
N GLN A 188 6.42 -20.10 6.24
CA GLN A 188 5.11 -19.44 6.36
C GLN A 188 4.09 -20.29 7.12
N HIS A 189 4.05 -21.60 6.87
CA HIS A 189 3.12 -22.50 7.53
C HIS A 189 3.36 -22.62 9.03
N GLN A 190 4.47 -22.12 9.55
CA GLN A 190 4.77 -22.07 10.98
C GLN A 190 4.39 -20.74 11.62
N TYR A 191 4.05 -19.70 10.84
CA TYR A 191 3.53 -18.45 11.39
C TYR A 191 2.18 -18.68 12.07
N ARG A 192 2.00 -18.07 13.25
CA ARG A 192 0.76 -18.19 14.04
C ARG A 192 0.27 -16.83 14.50
N LEU A 193 -1.04 -16.71 14.60
CA LEU A 193 -1.73 -15.63 15.28
C LEU A 193 -2.60 -16.25 16.36
N THR A 194 -2.27 -15.99 17.60
CA THR A 194 -2.99 -16.57 18.73
C THR A 194 -3.54 -15.46 19.63
N PRO A 195 -4.88 -15.27 19.73
CA PRO A 195 -5.46 -14.40 20.72
C PRO A 195 -4.95 -14.74 22.13
N LEU A 196 -4.62 -13.73 22.93
CA LEU A 196 -4.07 -13.92 24.27
C LEU A 196 -4.95 -14.83 25.15
N SER A 197 -6.25 -14.77 24.99
CA SER A 197 -7.22 -15.61 25.72
C SER A 197 -7.08 -17.13 25.40
N LEU A 198 -6.43 -17.47 24.28
CA LEU A 198 -6.17 -18.85 23.85
C LEU A 198 -4.71 -19.26 24.03
N TRP A 199 -3.85 -18.35 24.50
CA TRP A 199 -2.43 -18.60 24.67
C TRP A 199 -2.18 -19.65 25.76
N GLY A 200 -1.43 -20.70 25.42
CA GLY A 200 -1.14 -21.80 26.35
C GLY A 200 -2.32 -22.74 26.64
N VAL A 201 -3.45 -22.57 25.98
CA VAL A 201 -4.60 -23.47 26.12
C VAL A 201 -4.46 -24.63 25.13
N GLU A 202 -4.23 -25.83 25.64
CA GLU A 202 -4.07 -27.02 24.81
C GLU A 202 -5.31 -27.32 23.97
N GLY A 203 -5.13 -27.54 22.67
CA GLY A 203 -6.21 -27.84 21.73
C GLY A 203 -7.11 -26.67 21.37
N ALA A 204 -6.82 -25.46 21.86
CA ALA A 204 -7.59 -24.27 21.49
C ALA A 204 -7.43 -23.95 20.00
N THR A 205 -8.52 -23.54 19.38
CA THR A 205 -8.55 -23.10 17.99
C THR A 205 -9.07 -21.67 17.92
N VAL A 206 -8.43 -20.83 17.07
CA VAL A 206 -8.93 -19.48 16.80
C VAL A 206 -10.26 -19.59 16.06
N PRO A 207 -11.34 -18.92 16.49
CA PRO A 207 -12.64 -18.99 15.80
C PRO A 207 -12.56 -18.45 14.37
N ASP A 208 -13.20 -19.13 13.42
CA ASP A 208 -13.38 -18.63 12.04
C ASP A 208 -14.45 -17.53 12.02
N ARG A 209 -14.03 -16.30 12.38
CA ARG A 209 -14.91 -15.13 12.44
C ARG A 209 -14.78 -14.31 11.18
N ARG A 210 -15.92 -14.08 10.50
CA ARG A 210 -16.01 -13.31 9.24
C ARG A 210 -17.05 -12.20 9.27
N ASP A 211 -17.58 -11.88 10.43
CA ASP A 211 -18.57 -10.84 10.69
C ASP A 211 -17.91 -9.47 10.78
N VAL A 212 -17.52 -8.92 9.66
CA VAL A 212 -16.97 -7.57 9.52
C VAL A 212 -17.99 -6.63 8.86
N TYR A 213 -17.79 -5.32 9.02
CA TYR A 213 -18.61 -4.33 8.34
C TYR A 213 -18.71 -4.60 6.84
N VAL A 214 -19.94 -4.56 6.30
CA VAL A 214 -20.22 -4.74 4.88
C VAL A 214 -20.40 -3.35 4.25
N PRO A 215 -19.48 -2.92 3.37
CA PRO A 215 -19.60 -1.64 2.69
C PRO A 215 -20.85 -1.58 1.81
N ALA A 216 -21.41 -0.39 1.66
CA ALA A 216 -22.50 -0.17 0.72
C ALA A 216 -22.04 -0.46 -0.73
N PRO A 217 -22.96 -0.85 -1.63
CA PRO A 217 -22.63 -1.10 -3.02
C PRO A 217 -21.96 0.12 -3.70
N ALA A 218 -21.09 -0.12 -4.68
CA ALA A 218 -20.42 0.94 -5.43
C ALA A 218 -21.42 1.90 -6.15
N SER A 219 -22.66 1.47 -6.38
CA SER A 219 -23.72 2.29 -6.93
C SER A 219 -24.35 3.27 -5.92
N ASP A 220 -24.06 3.12 -4.63
CA ASP A 220 -24.54 4.04 -3.61
C ASP A 220 -23.63 5.29 -3.55
N PRO A 221 -24.13 6.48 -3.93
CA PRO A 221 -23.33 7.70 -3.94
C PRO A 221 -22.90 8.15 -2.54
N LEU A 222 -23.58 7.68 -1.49
CA LEU A 222 -23.23 7.94 -0.09
C LEU A 222 -22.42 6.79 0.55
N GLY A 223 -22.15 5.73 -0.19
CA GLY A 223 -21.39 4.56 0.28
C GLY A 223 -20.05 4.89 0.94
N PRO A 224 -19.20 5.78 0.37
CA PRO A 224 -17.96 6.19 1.02
C PRO A 224 -18.17 6.80 2.42
N TRP A 225 -19.20 7.62 2.60
CA TRP A 225 -19.51 8.28 3.86
C TRP A 225 -20.05 7.34 4.92
N LYS A 226 -20.90 6.39 4.52
CA LYS A 226 -21.39 5.31 5.39
C LYS A 226 -20.23 4.47 5.90
N THR A 227 -19.32 4.09 4.99
CA THR A 227 -18.12 3.34 5.34
C THR A 227 -17.22 4.14 6.27
N LEU A 228 -16.97 5.42 5.95
CA LEU A 228 -16.14 6.29 6.81
C LEU A 228 -16.70 6.39 8.23
N ASN A 229 -18.00 6.69 8.37
CA ASN A 229 -18.63 6.83 9.68
C ASN A 229 -18.57 5.55 10.51
N ALA A 230 -18.78 4.39 9.88
CA ALA A 230 -18.64 3.09 10.53
C ALA A 230 -17.19 2.81 10.95
N MET A 231 -16.23 3.05 10.07
CA MET A 231 -14.82 2.78 10.36
C MET A 231 -14.24 3.72 11.41
N LEU A 232 -14.67 4.99 11.44
CA LEU A 232 -14.30 5.94 12.50
C LEU A 232 -14.87 5.52 13.87
N ALA A 233 -16.04 4.86 13.91
CA ALA A 233 -16.62 4.33 15.14
C ALA A 233 -15.87 3.10 15.64
N GLU A 234 -15.48 2.19 14.74
CA GLU A 234 -14.69 1.00 15.09
C GLU A 234 -13.23 1.32 15.43
N ASN A 235 -12.67 2.37 14.81
CA ASN A 235 -11.27 2.76 14.93
C ASN A 235 -11.19 4.26 15.27
N PRO A 236 -11.40 4.64 16.50
CA PRO A 236 -11.39 6.04 16.91
C PRO A 236 -10.08 6.74 16.51
N PRO A 237 -10.17 7.89 15.83
CA PRO A 237 -8.99 8.68 15.48
C PRO A 237 -8.29 9.25 16.71
N PRO A 238 -7.01 9.67 16.58
CA PRO A 238 -6.29 10.34 17.67
C PRO A 238 -7.03 11.57 18.19
N ALA A 239 -6.91 11.86 19.48
CA ALA A 239 -7.62 12.95 20.14
C ALA A 239 -7.38 14.33 19.50
N HIS A 240 -6.21 14.57 18.94
CA HIS A 240 -5.90 15.85 18.26
C HIS A 240 -6.70 16.06 16.96
N HIS A 241 -7.31 14.99 16.39
CA HIS A 241 -8.23 15.12 15.24
C HIS A 241 -9.64 15.60 15.64
N ALA A 242 -9.93 15.81 16.91
CA ALA A 242 -11.27 16.22 17.39
C ALA A 242 -11.77 17.49 16.67
N VAL A 243 -10.90 18.45 16.36
CA VAL A 243 -11.25 19.67 15.64
C VAL A 243 -11.71 19.36 14.21
N VAL A 244 -11.03 18.45 13.53
CA VAL A 244 -11.43 18.01 12.18
C VAL A 244 -12.80 17.36 12.22
N LEU A 245 -13.01 16.43 13.14
CA LEU A 245 -14.29 15.72 13.27
C LEU A 245 -15.44 16.64 13.65
N GLU A 246 -15.20 17.64 14.50
CA GLU A 246 -16.25 18.62 14.86
C GLU A 246 -16.68 19.48 13.68
N GLN A 247 -15.75 19.89 12.81
CA GLN A 247 -16.08 20.60 11.57
C GLN A 247 -16.95 19.75 10.62
N LEU A 248 -16.74 18.44 10.60
CA LEU A 248 -17.44 17.52 9.71
C LEU A 248 -18.81 17.05 10.26
N ARG A 249 -19.02 17.18 11.57
CA ARG A 249 -20.27 16.77 12.24
C ARG A 249 -21.51 17.39 11.59
N GLY A 250 -21.43 18.68 11.22
CA GLY A 250 -22.55 19.43 10.64
C GLY A 250 -23.01 18.92 9.27
N ILE A 251 -22.18 18.16 8.57
CA ILE A 251 -22.49 17.51 7.29
C ILE A 251 -22.75 16.00 7.43
N GLY A 252 -22.88 15.49 8.66
CA GLY A 252 -23.19 14.09 8.93
C GLY A 252 -21.99 13.14 8.86
N ILE A 253 -20.77 13.65 8.94
CA ILE A 253 -19.53 12.86 8.92
C ILE A 253 -18.91 12.83 10.31
N GLY A 254 -18.66 11.61 10.81
CA GLY A 254 -18.05 11.36 12.12
C GLY A 254 -18.41 9.99 12.67
N PRO A 255 -17.78 9.56 13.79
CA PRO A 255 -17.98 8.24 14.35
C PRO A 255 -19.45 7.92 14.62
N GLY A 256 -19.98 6.89 13.95
CA GLY A 256 -21.34 6.39 14.13
C GLY A 256 -22.47 7.34 13.68
N LEU A 257 -22.16 8.45 12.98
CA LEU A 257 -23.17 9.32 12.41
C LEU A 257 -23.86 8.68 11.19
N ASP A 258 -25.12 9.05 10.98
CA ASP A 258 -25.88 8.61 9.80
C ASP A 258 -25.95 9.76 8.80
N VAL A 259 -25.30 9.59 7.64
CA VAL A 259 -25.31 10.58 6.55
C VAL A 259 -26.66 10.65 5.84
N GLU A 260 -27.49 9.61 5.93
CA GLU A 260 -28.81 9.55 5.26
C GLU A 260 -29.84 10.53 5.84
N VAL A 261 -29.67 10.95 7.09
CA VAL A 261 -30.57 11.95 7.70
C VAL A 261 -30.32 13.37 7.24
N GLN A 262 -29.29 13.61 6.44
CA GLN A 262 -28.98 14.92 5.91
C GLN A 262 -30.01 15.36 4.83
N PRO A 263 -30.24 16.67 4.66
CA PRO A 263 -31.05 17.19 3.57
C PRO A 263 -30.54 16.74 2.19
N ASP A 264 -31.43 16.56 1.21
CA ASP A 264 -31.05 16.05 -0.13
C ASP A 264 -29.97 16.90 -0.80
N ALA A 265 -30.03 18.22 -0.69
CA ALA A 265 -29.01 19.11 -1.24
C ALA A 265 -27.62 18.87 -0.62
N VAL A 266 -27.55 18.49 0.68
CA VAL A 266 -26.30 18.10 1.36
C VAL A 266 -25.83 16.74 0.87
N LYS A 267 -26.73 15.77 0.73
CA LYS A 267 -26.40 14.42 0.22
C LYS A 267 -25.86 14.47 -1.21
N GLU A 268 -26.48 15.25 -2.09
CA GLU A 268 -26.00 15.48 -3.46
C GLU A 268 -24.62 16.16 -3.49
N ALA A 269 -24.41 17.14 -2.59
CA ALA A 269 -23.10 17.80 -2.45
C ALA A 269 -22.02 16.84 -1.97
N LEU A 270 -22.31 15.97 -1.00
CA LEU A 270 -21.41 14.95 -0.51
C LEU A 270 -21.08 13.90 -1.58
N ALA A 271 -22.05 13.47 -2.40
CA ALA A 271 -21.78 12.57 -3.54
C ALA A 271 -20.76 13.18 -4.52
N ARG A 272 -20.91 14.46 -4.84
CA ARG A 272 -19.94 15.20 -5.69
C ARG A 272 -18.59 15.37 -4.99
N ALA A 273 -18.59 15.60 -3.69
CA ALA A 273 -17.37 15.77 -2.88
C ALA A 273 -16.53 14.48 -2.85
N ALA A 274 -17.14 13.31 -2.75
CA ALA A 274 -16.44 12.03 -2.81
C ALA A 274 -15.72 11.86 -4.16
N ALA A 275 -16.39 12.16 -5.27
CA ALA A 275 -15.78 12.09 -6.60
C ALA A 275 -14.61 13.09 -6.76
N ALA A 276 -14.79 14.32 -6.28
CA ALA A 276 -13.76 15.35 -6.33
C ALA A 276 -12.56 15.01 -5.44
N GLY A 277 -12.79 14.50 -4.22
CA GLY A 277 -11.75 14.03 -3.31
C GLY A 277 -10.93 12.88 -3.91
N MET A 278 -11.58 11.89 -4.50
CA MET A 278 -10.91 10.80 -5.20
C MET A 278 -10.05 11.32 -6.36
N ALA A 279 -10.58 12.26 -7.15
CA ALA A 279 -9.81 12.85 -8.25
C ALA A 279 -8.56 13.58 -7.76
N LEU A 280 -8.63 14.29 -6.62
CA LEU A 280 -7.45 14.95 -6.02
C LEU A 280 -6.41 13.95 -5.54
N VAL A 281 -6.83 12.86 -4.88
CA VAL A 281 -5.93 11.78 -4.43
C VAL A 281 -5.19 11.17 -5.63
N HIS A 282 -5.91 10.86 -6.72
CA HIS A 282 -5.30 10.35 -7.95
C HIS A 282 -4.36 11.35 -8.62
N GLN A 283 -4.75 12.62 -8.70
CA GLN A 283 -3.93 13.66 -9.33
C GLN A 283 -2.65 13.92 -8.54
N GLN A 284 -2.72 13.92 -7.22
CA GLN A 284 -1.54 14.08 -6.36
C GLN A 284 -0.52 12.97 -6.63
N PHE A 285 -0.95 11.70 -6.66
CA PHE A 285 -0.08 10.58 -6.98
C PHE A 285 0.48 10.67 -8.41
N ALA A 286 -0.39 10.93 -9.39
CA ALA A 286 -0.01 10.99 -10.81
C ALA A 286 0.93 12.15 -11.14
N SER A 287 0.87 13.27 -10.38
CA SER A 287 1.74 14.43 -10.60
C SER A 287 3.23 14.10 -10.42
N GLY A 288 3.55 13.12 -9.56
CA GLY A 288 4.92 12.78 -9.18
C GLY A 288 5.60 13.83 -8.31
N GLU A 289 4.91 14.92 -7.93
CA GLU A 289 5.46 16.01 -7.09
C GLU A 289 5.77 15.57 -5.65
N TRP A 290 5.22 14.42 -5.24
CA TRP A 290 5.50 13.80 -3.95
C TRP A 290 6.94 13.27 -3.83
N ALA A 291 7.62 13.03 -4.96
CA ALA A 291 8.94 12.43 -5.02
C ALA A 291 10.05 13.44 -5.37
N THR A 292 11.25 13.18 -4.88
CA THR A 292 12.45 13.88 -5.36
C THR A 292 13.00 13.17 -6.59
N LEU A 293 13.18 13.90 -7.69
CA LEU A 293 13.71 13.35 -8.94
C LEU A 293 15.23 13.46 -8.98
N VAL A 294 15.92 12.32 -9.08
CA VAL A 294 17.38 12.24 -9.21
C VAL A 294 17.73 11.21 -10.29
N ASN A 295 18.50 11.60 -11.31
CA ASN A 295 18.91 10.74 -12.43
C ASN A 295 17.73 10.00 -13.11
N GLY A 296 16.54 10.63 -13.18
CA GLY A 296 15.32 10.02 -13.71
C GLY A 296 14.53 9.19 -12.69
N TRP A 297 15.10 8.87 -11.53
CA TRP A 297 14.46 8.11 -10.47
C TRP A 297 13.68 8.99 -9.51
N ARG A 298 12.48 8.55 -9.13
CA ARG A 298 11.62 9.17 -8.12
C ARG A 298 11.90 8.54 -6.77
N TYR A 299 12.50 9.32 -5.88
CA TYR A 299 12.79 8.95 -4.50
C TYR A 299 11.62 9.32 -3.61
N PRO A 300 11.09 8.38 -2.81
CA PRO A 300 9.98 8.65 -1.92
C PRO A 300 10.37 9.66 -0.82
N PRO A 301 9.38 10.37 -0.24
CA PRO A 301 9.65 11.25 0.89
C PRO A 301 10.04 10.44 2.13
N PRO A 302 10.84 11.02 3.04
CA PRO A 302 11.29 10.31 4.24
C PRO A 302 10.17 9.89 5.19
N GLU A 303 8.98 10.50 5.07
CA GLU A 303 7.79 10.19 5.86
C GLU A 303 6.94 9.07 5.28
N ILE A 304 7.33 8.50 4.14
CA ILE A 304 6.58 7.39 3.54
C ILE A 304 6.40 6.25 4.55
N GLY A 305 5.20 5.68 4.60
CA GLY A 305 4.82 4.68 5.60
C GLY A 305 4.28 5.26 6.91
N ARG A 306 4.63 6.52 7.27
CA ARG A 306 4.16 7.23 8.48
C ARG A 306 3.85 8.69 8.18
N PHE A 307 2.89 8.94 7.31
CA PHE A 307 2.50 10.29 6.92
C PHE A 307 1.78 11.09 8.02
N ARG A 308 1.23 10.41 9.01
CA ARG A 308 0.51 11.04 10.14
C ARG A 308 -0.60 11.97 9.63
N ASP A 309 -0.48 13.29 9.90
CA ASP A 309 -1.49 14.31 9.56
C ASP A 309 -1.36 14.88 8.13
N ARG A 310 -0.44 14.35 7.33
CA ARG A 310 -0.32 14.69 5.89
C ARG A 310 -1.33 13.85 5.11
N PHE A 311 -2.59 14.21 5.22
CA PHE A 311 -3.73 13.38 4.82
C PHE A 311 -3.78 13.09 3.32
N LEU A 312 -3.43 14.08 2.47
CA LEU A 312 -3.48 13.92 1.02
C LEU A 312 -2.38 12.97 0.54
N GLU A 313 -1.15 13.16 1.02
CA GLU A 313 -0.01 12.30 0.71
C GLU A 313 -0.24 10.88 1.24
N ARG A 314 -0.74 10.75 2.46
CA ARG A 314 -1.11 9.46 3.03
C ARG A 314 -2.15 8.72 2.20
N ALA A 315 -3.19 9.41 1.75
CA ALA A 315 -4.23 8.84 0.89
C ALA A 315 -3.66 8.39 -0.46
N ALA A 316 -2.82 9.21 -1.07
CA ALA A 316 -2.25 8.95 -2.38
C ALA A 316 -1.23 7.81 -2.35
N ASP A 317 -0.26 7.87 -1.43
CA ASP A 317 0.84 6.92 -1.42
C ASP A 317 0.48 5.59 -0.74
N GLN A 318 -0.08 5.64 0.49
CA GLN A 318 -0.28 4.41 1.25
C GLN A 318 -1.48 3.59 0.78
N CYS A 319 -2.49 4.23 0.21
CA CYS A 319 -3.71 3.54 -0.17
C CYS A 319 -3.89 3.39 -1.68
N LEU A 320 -3.22 4.20 -2.49
CA LEU A 320 -3.35 4.16 -3.95
C LEU A 320 -2.13 3.48 -4.61
N ALA A 321 -0.91 3.80 -4.16
CA ALA A 321 0.33 3.22 -4.70
C ALA A 321 0.60 1.80 -4.20
N GLY A 322 0.04 1.44 -3.07
CA GLY A 322 0.14 0.12 -2.45
C GLY A 322 -0.87 0.00 -1.32
N ILE A 323 -1.02 -1.18 -0.73
CA ILE A 323 -1.96 -1.39 0.38
C ILE A 323 -1.48 -0.68 1.64
N ALA A 324 -0.17 -0.65 1.86
CA ALA A 324 0.54 0.15 2.85
C ALA A 324 2.01 0.25 2.43
N ALA A 325 2.52 1.47 2.32
CA ALA A 325 3.92 1.72 2.03
C ALA A 325 4.81 1.31 3.21
N ASN A 326 6.01 0.80 2.96
CA ASN A 326 6.98 0.54 4.00
C ASN A 326 7.65 1.82 4.50
N ASP A 327 8.10 1.82 5.75
CA ASP A 327 9.04 2.82 6.23
C ASP A 327 10.37 2.71 5.46
N PRO A 328 11.07 3.81 5.17
CA PRO A 328 12.34 3.77 4.44
C PRO A 328 13.39 2.85 5.08
N ALA A 329 13.41 2.75 6.41
CA ALA A 329 14.32 1.85 7.10
C ALA A 329 14.06 0.35 6.81
N GLU A 330 12.84 -0.01 6.43
CA GLU A 330 12.48 -1.38 6.05
C GLU A 330 12.75 -1.64 4.58
N SER A 331 12.25 -0.77 3.70
CA SER A 331 12.53 -0.85 2.28
C SER A 331 12.30 0.49 1.57
N VAL A 332 13.12 0.76 0.56
CA VAL A 332 12.98 1.91 -0.34
C VAL A 332 12.68 1.44 -1.74
N TYR A 333 11.68 2.05 -2.37
CA TYR A 333 11.30 1.79 -3.76
C TYR A 333 11.51 3.04 -4.60
N LEU A 334 12.38 2.94 -5.61
CA LEU A 334 12.64 4.00 -6.57
C LEU A 334 11.91 3.69 -7.87
N LEU A 335 11.07 4.61 -8.33
CA LEU A 335 10.32 4.46 -9.59
C LEU A 335 11.02 5.25 -10.69
N ASN A 336 11.10 4.66 -11.90
CA ASN A 336 11.62 5.38 -13.06
C ASN A 336 10.78 5.10 -14.31
N PHE A 337 10.37 6.19 -15.00
CA PHE A 337 9.51 6.18 -16.18
C PHE A 337 10.21 6.69 -17.46
N GLN A 338 11.49 7.08 -17.36
CA GLN A 338 12.20 7.83 -18.38
C GLN A 338 13.69 7.47 -18.40
N ASP A 339 14.36 7.75 -19.51
CA ASP A 339 15.81 7.64 -19.62
C ASP A 339 16.55 8.82 -18.95
N ALA A 340 17.88 8.77 -18.98
CA ALA A 340 18.73 9.79 -18.37
C ALA A 340 18.56 11.19 -19.01
N ASP A 341 18.07 11.25 -20.24
CA ASP A 341 17.78 12.50 -20.96
C ASP A 341 16.37 13.05 -20.64
N GLY A 342 15.59 12.34 -19.81
CA GLY A 342 14.22 12.72 -19.43
C GLY A 342 13.17 12.31 -20.46
N THR A 343 13.51 11.45 -21.41
CA THR A 343 12.57 10.93 -22.41
C THR A 343 11.85 9.70 -21.86
N PRO A 344 10.50 9.63 -21.87
CA PRO A 344 9.77 8.46 -21.44
C PRO A 344 10.22 7.18 -22.15
N PHE A 345 10.25 6.06 -21.44
CA PHE A 345 10.62 4.78 -22.05
C PHE A 345 9.70 4.43 -23.22
N ALA A 346 10.31 4.20 -24.38
CA ALA A 346 9.58 3.80 -25.57
C ALA A 346 9.29 2.29 -25.55
N PRO A 347 8.10 1.84 -25.96
CA PRO A 347 7.90 0.45 -26.34
C PRO A 347 8.96 0.03 -27.37
N GLN A 348 9.46 -1.19 -27.28
CA GLN A 348 10.56 -1.73 -28.10
C GLN A 348 11.92 -1.00 -27.95
N GLY A 349 12.03 -0.01 -27.06
CA GLY A 349 13.30 0.64 -26.75
C GLY A 349 14.26 -0.33 -26.06
N ARG A 350 15.55 -0.11 -26.30
CA ARG A 350 16.64 -0.82 -25.61
C ARG A 350 17.30 0.16 -24.66
N TYR A 351 17.46 -0.26 -23.43
CA TYR A 351 18.03 0.59 -22.39
C TYR A 351 18.99 -0.21 -21.53
N GLU A 352 19.89 0.48 -20.86
CA GLU A 352 20.80 -0.09 -19.88
C GLU A 352 20.95 0.81 -18.67
N VAL A 353 21.14 0.20 -17.53
CA VAL A 353 21.61 0.86 -16.31
C VAL A 353 22.92 0.21 -15.88
N HIS A 354 23.93 1.04 -15.71
CA HIS A 354 25.27 0.63 -15.31
C HIS A 354 25.57 1.08 -13.90
N PHE A 355 25.87 0.14 -13.04
CA PHE A 355 26.37 0.35 -11.68
C PHE A 355 27.88 0.11 -11.67
N GLY A 356 28.68 1.09 -11.28
CA GLY A 356 30.09 0.87 -10.99
C GLY A 356 30.29 -0.12 -9.84
N ALA A 357 31.47 -0.64 -9.68
CA ALA A 357 31.78 -1.66 -8.66
C ALA A 357 31.37 -1.21 -7.23
N ASP A 358 31.55 0.08 -6.91
CA ASP A 358 31.22 0.68 -5.62
C ASP A 358 29.83 1.37 -5.60
N GLU A 359 29.06 1.29 -6.71
CA GLU A 359 27.77 1.98 -6.88
C GLU A 359 26.56 1.05 -6.79
N LEU A 360 26.78 -0.24 -6.56
CA LEU A 360 25.67 -1.19 -6.38
C LEU A 360 24.76 -0.76 -5.25
N PRO A 361 23.44 -1.05 -5.34
CA PRO A 361 22.50 -0.71 -4.28
C PRO A 361 22.96 -1.25 -2.91
N PRO A 362 23.34 -0.37 -1.95
CA PRO A 362 23.83 -0.81 -0.66
C PRO A 362 22.67 -1.21 0.25
N VAL A 363 22.51 -2.51 0.44
CA VAL A 363 21.44 -3.13 1.24
C VAL A 363 22.00 -4.18 2.19
N ASP A 364 21.32 -4.38 3.32
CA ASP A 364 21.64 -5.45 4.28
C ASP A 364 20.81 -6.72 4.02
N ALA A 365 19.81 -6.67 3.15
CA ALA A 365 19.04 -7.85 2.75
C ALA A 365 19.23 -8.17 1.27
N PHE A 366 18.45 -7.56 0.38
CA PHE A 366 18.56 -7.75 -1.06
C PHE A 366 17.96 -6.57 -1.82
N TRP A 367 18.27 -6.49 -3.12
CA TRP A 367 17.63 -5.56 -4.03
C TRP A 367 17.18 -6.26 -5.33
N SER A 368 16.16 -5.68 -5.97
CA SER A 368 15.70 -6.12 -7.28
C SER A 368 15.18 -4.96 -8.12
N LEU A 369 15.34 -5.07 -9.44
CA LEU A 369 14.74 -4.19 -10.44
C LEU A 369 13.66 -4.99 -11.17
N ALA A 370 12.42 -4.48 -11.19
CA ALA A 370 11.30 -5.11 -11.87
C ALA A 370 10.60 -4.14 -12.82
N ALA A 371 10.04 -4.64 -13.93
CA ALA A 371 9.38 -3.86 -14.95
C ALA A 371 7.86 -4.07 -14.95
N TYR A 372 7.11 -2.98 -15.17
CA TYR A 372 5.65 -2.95 -15.12
C TYR A 372 5.06 -2.17 -16.29
N THR A 373 3.85 -2.51 -16.68
CA THR A 373 3.06 -1.70 -17.61
C THR A 373 2.61 -0.41 -16.92
N ALA A 374 2.67 0.72 -17.63
CA ALA A 374 2.27 2.01 -17.07
C ALA A 374 0.74 2.19 -16.95
N ALA A 375 -0.03 1.43 -17.74
CA ALA A 375 -1.48 1.59 -17.83
C ALA A 375 -2.23 0.97 -16.62
N ASP A 376 -1.77 -0.20 -16.16
CA ASP A 376 -2.45 -0.99 -15.14
C ASP A 376 -1.53 -1.45 -13.99
N LEU A 377 -0.26 -1.00 -14.03
CA LEU A 377 0.77 -1.27 -13.02
C LEU A 377 1.06 -2.77 -12.81
N ASN A 378 0.78 -3.60 -13.81
CA ASN A 378 0.98 -5.04 -13.74
C ASN A 378 2.35 -5.46 -14.27
N LEU A 379 2.80 -6.64 -13.86
CA LEU A 379 4.00 -7.28 -14.40
C LEU A 379 3.85 -7.50 -15.91
N ILE A 380 4.94 -7.36 -16.65
CA ILE A 380 4.96 -7.49 -18.12
C ILE A 380 5.05 -8.96 -18.51
N PRO A 381 4.05 -9.53 -19.20
CA PRO A 381 4.12 -10.91 -19.71
C PRO A 381 5.30 -11.08 -20.65
N ASN A 382 6.11 -12.12 -20.45
CA ASN A 382 7.25 -12.42 -21.29
C ASN A 382 7.52 -13.93 -21.37
N PRO A 383 8.15 -14.45 -22.45
CA PRO A 383 8.35 -15.88 -22.65
C PRO A 383 9.31 -16.55 -21.65
N ALA A 384 10.11 -15.76 -20.93
CA ALA A 384 11.08 -16.28 -19.96
C ALA A 384 10.50 -16.36 -18.54
N ASP A 385 9.25 -15.92 -18.32
CA ASP A 385 8.62 -15.76 -16.99
C ASP A 385 9.55 -15.01 -16.00
N ARG A 386 10.37 -14.10 -16.54
CA ARG A 386 11.31 -13.28 -15.77
C ARG A 386 10.72 -11.90 -15.51
N TYR A 387 10.47 -11.57 -14.26
CA TYR A 387 9.80 -10.33 -13.86
C TYR A 387 10.70 -9.38 -13.08
N SER A 388 11.84 -9.87 -12.60
CA SER A 388 12.84 -9.06 -11.90
C SER A 388 14.26 -9.56 -12.17
N VAL A 389 15.23 -8.66 -11.92
CA VAL A 389 16.67 -8.95 -11.86
C VAL A 389 17.22 -8.26 -10.61
N GLY A 390 18.01 -8.97 -9.82
CA GLY A 390 18.57 -8.46 -8.56
C GLY A 390 19.85 -9.19 -8.14
N ASP A 391 20.39 -8.85 -6.97
CA ASP A 391 21.62 -9.45 -6.44
C ASP A 391 21.55 -10.95 -6.17
N HIS A 392 20.34 -11.48 -6.06
CA HIS A 392 20.05 -12.90 -5.87
C HIS A 392 19.69 -13.64 -7.17
N SER A 393 19.73 -12.96 -8.32
CA SER A 393 19.39 -13.59 -9.61
C SER A 393 20.46 -14.61 -10.02
N GLU A 394 20.01 -15.80 -10.41
CA GLU A 394 20.90 -16.81 -11.00
C GLU A 394 21.53 -16.25 -12.29
N HIS A 395 22.80 -16.57 -12.51
CA HIS A 395 23.54 -16.18 -13.71
C HIS A 395 23.82 -14.69 -13.88
N LEU A 396 23.69 -13.88 -12.82
CA LEU A 396 24.08 -12.47 -12.85
C LEU A 396 25.59 -12.36 -13.13
N THR A 397 25.94 -11.64 -14.20
CA THR A 397 27.33 -11.48 -14.66
C THR A 397 27.83 -10.09 -14.35
N ARG A 398 28.99 -10.01 -13.66
CA ARG A 398 29.70 -8.74 -13.42
C ARG A 398 30.52 -8.36 -14.63
N ASN A 399 30.70 -7.06 -14.82
CA ASN A 399 31.62 -6.51 -15.80
C ASN A 399 33.09 -6.73 -15.36
N ASP A 400 34.04 -6.57 -16.30
CA ASP A 400 35.47 -6.73 -16.03
C ASP A 400 36.00 -5.76 -14.97
N ASP A 401 35.36 -4.61 -14.79
CA ASP A 401 35.68 -3.59 -13.77
C ASP A 401 35.05 -3.90 -12.39
N GLY A 402 34.30 -5.00 -12.27
CA GLY A 402 33.55 -5.38 -11.08
C GLY A 402 32.16 -4.75 -10.96
N GLY A 403 31.81 -3.87 -11.86
CA GLY A 403 30.49 -3.25 -11.97
C GLY A 403 29.41 -4.21 -12.46
N LEU A 404 28.21 -3.70 -12.70
CA LEU A 404 27.06 -4.45 -13.19
C LEU A 404 26.28 -3.62 -14.21
N THR A 405 26.04 -4.21 -15.37
CA THR A 405 25.11 -3.62 -16.36
C THR A 405 23.86 -4.48 -16.44
N LEU A 406 22.68 -3.87 -16.30
CA LEU A 406 21.38 -4.50 -16.52
C LEU A 406 20.81 -3.99 -17.87
N TYR A 407 20.28 -4.93 -18.65
CA TYR A 407 19.70 -4.68 -19.98
C TYR A 407 18.18 -4.71 -19.91
N LEU A 408 17.54 -3.59 -20.23
CA LEU A 408 16.09 -3.40 -20.19
C LEU A 408 15.56 -3.33 -21.61
N GLN A 409 15.04 -4.42 -22.13
CA GLN A 409 14.57 -4.53 -23.52
C GLN A 409 13.60 -5.70 -23.68
N PRO A 410 12.74 -5.72 -24.74
CA PRO A 410 11.76 -6.80 -24.92
C PRO A 410 12.40 -8.17 -25.20
N GLU A 411 13.48 -8.21 -25.96
CA GLU A 411 14.16 -9.45 -26.38
C GLU A 411 15.47 -9.60 -25.63
N ALA A 412 15.85 -10.85 -25.34
CA ALA A 412 17.14 -11.15 -24.67
C ALA A 412 18.32 -10.64 -25.52
N PRO A 413 19.35 -10.04 -24.90
CA PRO A 413 20.53 -9.52 -25.62
C PRO A 413 21.36 -10.63 -26.27
N GLY A 414 21.35 -11.85 -25.69
CA GLY A 414 22.08 -13.03 -26.15
C GLY A 414 23.40 -13.25 -25.43
N GLY A 415 23.77 -14.50 -25.23
CA GLY A 415 25.04 -14.88 -24.64
C GLY A 415 25.13 -14.66 -23.12
N ALA A 416 26.28 -14.16 -22.63
CA ALA A 416 26.49 -13.95 -21.19
C ALA A 416 25.63 -12.83 -20.60
N GLU A 417 25.13 -11.92 -21.43
CA GLU A 417 24.29 -10.78 -21.03
C GLU A 417 22.87 -11.20 -20.65
N ASP A 418 22.43 -12.40 -21.04
CA ASP A 418 21.09 -12.92 -20.71
C ASP A 418 20.85 -13.03 -19.22
N GLY A 419 21.90 -13.23 -18.42
CA GLY A 419 21.81 -13.23 -16.96
C GLY A 419 21.35 -11.88 -16.38
N ASN A 420 21.71 -10.80 -17.04
CA ASN A 420 21.48 -9.41 -16.61
C ASN A 420 20.27 -8.75 -17.32
N TRP A 421 19.51 -9.52 -18.09
CA TRP A 421 18.38 -9.01 -18.86
C TRP A 421 17.10 -8.94 -18.03
N LEU A 422 16.42 -7.79 -18.10
CA LEU A 422 15.06 -7.56 -17.63
C LEU A 422 14.13 -7.35 -18.82
N PRO A 423 13.18 -8.28 -19.07
CA PRO A 423 12.18 -8.11 -20.12
C PRO A 423 11.30 -6.89 -19.92
N THR A 424 11.13 -6.07 -20.98
CA THR A 424 10.25 -4.91 -20.98
C THR A 424 9.12 -5.04 -22.00
N SER A 425 8.20 -4.06 -22.04
CA SER A 425 7.07 -4.12 -22.95
C SER A 425 7.47 -3.71 -24.39
N ALA A 426 7.10 -4.55 -25.36
CA ALA A 426 7.23 -4.21 -26.77
C ALA A 426 6.08 -3.34 -27.31
N ASN A 427 4.93 -3.26 -26.63
CA ASN A 427 3.69 -2.79 -27.22
C ASN A 427 3.03 -1.61 -26.50
N GLN A 428 3.44 -1.32 -25.26
CA GLN A 428 2.81 -0.30 -24.44
C GLN A 428 3.81 0.40 -23.51
N PRO A 429 3.52 1.61 -23.03
CA PRO A 429 4.35 2.31 -22.07
C PRO A 429 4.60 1.47 -20.82
N TRP A 430 5.80 1.56 -20.27
CA TRP A 430 6.26 0.80 -19.13
C TRP A 430 7.12 1.65 -18.21
N PHE A 431 7.36 1.15 -17.01
CA PHE A 431 8.24 1.75 -16.03
C PHE A 431 8.94 0.66 -15.20
N VAL A 432 9.92 1.06 -14.42
CA VAL A 432 10.63 0.15 -13.54
C VAL A 432 10.57 0.61 -12.09
N ILE A 433 10.68 -0.37 -11.18
CA ILE A 433 10.85 -0.14 -9.75
C ILE A 433 12.12 -0.85 -9.30
N LEU A 434 13.08 -0.08 -8.77
CA LEU A 434 14.19 -0.62 -7.98
C LEU A 434 13.74 -0.72 -6.52
N ARG A 435 13.73 -1.94 -5.99
CA ARG A 435 13.40 -2.22 -4.59
C ARG A 435 14.67 -2.55 -3.83
N MET A 436 14.87 -1.88 -2.72
CA MET A 436 15.99 -2.09 -1.80
C MET A 436 15.42 -2.47 -0.43
N TYR A 437 15.66 -3.70 0.01
CA TYR A 437 15.20 -4.20 1.31
C TYR A 437 16.32 -4.10 2.34
N ARG A 438 16.03 -3.54 3.51
CA ARG A 438 16.99 -3.12 4.52
C ARG A 438 18.08 -2.23 3.91
N PRO A 439 17.70 -1.06 3.34
CA PRO A 439 18.65 -0.18 2.70
C PRO A 439 19.71 0.33 3.68
N GLY A 440 20.95 0.41 3.20
CA GLY A 440 22.08 0.89 3.98
C GLY A 440 22.00 2.39 4.32
N PRO A 441 22.87 2.84 5.24
CA PRO A 441 22.86 4.24 5.72
C PRO A 441 23.00 5.30 4.63
N THR A 442 23.72 5.01 3.55
CA THR A 442 23.93 5.95 2.44
C THR A 442 22.68 6.16 1.60
N VAL A 443 21.82 5.12 1.44
CA VAL A 443 20.50 5.25 0.81
C VAL A 443 19.59 6.10 1.68
N LEU A 444 19.53 5.80 2.98
CA LEU A 444 18.67 6.51 3.94
C LEU A 444 19.07 7.98 4.10
N ALA A 445 20.36 8.28 3.98
CA ALA A 445 20.87 9.65 4.02
C ALA A 445 20.75 10.38 2.68
N GLY A 446 20.32 9.72 1.60
CA GLY A 446 20.25 10.29 0.25
C GLY A 446 21.62 10.58 -0.39
N THR A 447 22.70 10.00 0.15
CA THR A 447 24.06 10.18 -0.39
C THR A 447 24.42 9.16 -1.46
N TRP A 448 23.80 7.97 -1.45
CA TRP A 448 23.84 7.07 -2.57
C TRP A 448 22.73 7.45 -3.58
N GLN A 449 23.10 7.52 -4.85
CA GLN A 449 22.18 7.87 -5.93
C GLN A 449 22.21 6.78 -6.99
N CYS A 450 21.03 6.28 -7.37
CA CYS A 450 20.91 5.30 -8.45
C CYS A 450 21.38 5.91 -9.78
N PRO A 451 22.22 5.23 -10.56
CA PRO A 451 22.59 5.68 -11.90
C PRO A 451 21.38 5.84 -12.81
N GLY A 452 21.47 6.79 -13.76
CA GLY A 452 20.43 6.96 -14.77
C GLY A 452 20.34 5.77 -15.73
N ILE A 453 19.16 5.56 -16.31
CA ILE A 453 18.93 4.53 -17.34
C ILE A 453 19.19 5.15 -18.70
N ASN A 454 20.15 4.61 -19.45
CA ASN A 454 20.54 5.15 -20.75
C ASN A 454 19.87 4.39 -21.89
N ARG A 455 19.45 5.12 -22.91
CA ARG A 455 18.96 4.51 -24.15
C ARG A 455 20.14 4.00 -24.97
N VAL A 456 20.05 2.76 -25.43
CA VAL A 456 21.02 2.15 -26.36
C VAL A 456 20.49 2.28 -27.78
N ALA A 457 21.40 2.55 -28.70
CA ALA A 457 21.06 2.80 -30.12
C ALA A 457 20.51 1.55 -30.83
#